data_a1dc1179c1313689a37e46f188f3c316
#
_entry.id   a1dc1179c1313689a37e46f188f3c316
#
_cell.length_a   1.000
_cell.length_b   1.000
_cell.length_c   1.000
_cell.angle_alpha   90.00
_cell.angle_beta   90.00
_cell.angle_gamma   90.00
#
_symmetry.space_group_name_H-M   'P 1'
#
loop_
_entity.id
_entity.type
_entity.pdbx_description
1 polymer ?
#
loop_
_entity_poly.entity_id
_entity_poly.type
_entity_poly.pdbx_seq_one_letter_code
_entity_poly.pdbx_strand_id
1 'polypeptide(L)'
;MGRALRDFAKRDEVVVATKFLPRTQEEIESGITGQQHIERMINKSLQNLGMDYVDLYIYHMWDWQTPIEDILEGLNRVVRAGKARYIGISNCFAWQLAKANALAEREGWAKFISV
;
A
#
# COMPACT_ATOMS: atom_id res chain seq x y z
N MET A 1 2.21 16.12 11.21
CA MET A 1 2.43 14.92 12.02
C MET A 1 3.82 14.31 11.79
N GLY A 2 4.23 14.08 10.56
CA GLY A 2 5.54 13.48 10.27
C GLY A 2 6.71 14.26 10.83
N ARG A 3 6.65 15.57 10.74
CA ARG A 3 7.70 16.44 11.26
C ARG A 3 7.86 16.33 12.78
N ALA A 4 6.74 16.31 13.50
CA ALA A 4 6.76 16.14 14.95
C ALA A 4 7.34 14.79 15.36
N LEU A 5 7.01 13.72 14.64
CA LEU A 5 7.57 12.40 14.90
C LEU A 5 9.09 12.38 14.69
N ARG A 6 9.57 13.04 13.64
CA ARG A 6 11.02 13.14 13.38
C ARG A 6 11.75 13.92 14.44
N ASP A 7 11.12 14.96 14.99
CA ASP A 7 11.72 15.86 15.97
C ASP A 7 11.76 15.27 17.38
N PHE A 8 10.76 14.43 17.72
CA PHE A 8 10.60 13.95 19.10
C PHE A 8 10.82 12.46 19.28
N ALA A 9 10.93 11.68 18.18
CA ALA A 9 11.16 10.25 18.26
C ALA A 9 12.06 9.80 17.12
N LYS A 10 12.94 8.85 17.40
CA LYS A 10 13.71 8.22 16.36
C LYS A 10 12.79 7.36 15.52
N ARG A 11 13.06 7.27 14.21
CA ARG A 11 12.18 6.56 13.28
C ARG A 11 11.99 5.09 13.63
N ASP A 12 13.04 4.42 14.11
CA ASP A 12 13.00 3.00 14.48
C ASP A 12 12.24 2.74 15.79
N GLU A 13 11.95 3.78 16.55
CA GLU A 13 11.16 3.66 17.80
C GLU A 13 9.67 3.84 17.56
N VAL A 14 9.25 4.16 16.33
CA VAL A 14 7.89 4.51 15.99
C VAL A 14 7.37 3.60 14.89
N VAL A 15 6.15 3.09 15.06
CA VAL A 15 5.43 2.34 14.02
C VAL A 15 4.52 3.32 13.29
N VAL A 16 4.71 3.46 11.99
CA VAL A 16 3.94 4.38 11.15
C VAL A 16 3.12 3.58 10.15
N ALA A 17 1.80 3.77 10.19
CA ALA A 17 0.88 3.18 9.23
C ALA A 17 0.19 4.29 8.45
N THR A 18 0.02 4.09 7.15
CA THR A 18 -0.75 4.99 6.30
C THR A 18 -1.66 4.18 5.38
N LYS A 19 -2.73 4.81 4.93
CA LYS A 19 -3.74 4.19 4.08
C LYS A 19 -3.80 4.88 2.73
N PHE A 20 -4.22 4.15 1.70
CA PHE A 20 -4.52 4.72 0.40
C PHE A 20 -5.83 4.15 -0.14
N LEU A 21 -6.50 4.94 -0.96
CA LEU A 21 -7.74 4.56 -1.62
C LEU A 21 -7.46 3.97 -3.01
N PRO A 22 -8.40 3.19 -3.57
CA PRO A 22 -8.31 2.75 -4.95
C PRO A 22 -8.24 3.93 -5.93
N ARG A 23 -7.91 3.62 -7.19
CA ARG A 23 -7.92 4.63 -8.26
C ARG A 23 -9.26 5.34 -8.31
N THR A 24 -9.23 6.66 -8.57
CA THR A 24 -10.44 7.41 -8.84
C THR A 24 -10.96 7.07 -10.25
N GLN A 25 -12.23 7.37 -10.51
CA GLN A 25 -12.80 7.19 -11.85
C GLN A 25 -12.03 7.99 -12.90
N GLU A 26 -11.61 9.20 -12.55
CA GLU A 26 -10.81 10.04 -13.42
C GLU A 26 -9.46 9.40 -13.77
N GLU A 27 -8.80 8.80 -12.80
CA GLU A 27 -7.54 8.09 -13.03
C GLU A 27 -7.73 6.88 -13.94
N ILE A 28 -8.81 6.13 -13.76
CA ILE A 28 -9.14 4.96 -14.58
C ILE A 28 -9.36 5.41 -16.03
N GLU A 29 -10.13 6.46 -16.23
CA GLU A 29 -10.43 7.00 -17.56
C GLU A 29 -9.19 7.58 -18.25
N SER A 30 -8.24 8.07 -17.47
CA SER A 30 -6.96 8.60 -17.99
C SER A 30 -5.95 7.50 -18.32
N GLY A 31 -6.27 6.21 -18.05
CA GLY A 31 -5.40 5.09 -18.35
C GLY A 31 -4.30 4.86 -17.31
N ILE A 32 -4.42 5.43 -16.13
CA ILE A 32 -3.46 5.19 -15.03
C ILE A 32 -3.71 3.80 -14.47
N THR A 33 -2.66 2.96 -14.45
CA THR A 33 -2.75 1.60 -13.92
C THR A 33 -2.78 1.60 -12.39
N GLY A 34 -3.19 0.46 -11.80
CA GLY A 34 -3.13 0.29 -10.35
C GLY A 34 -1.71 0.45 -9.81
N GLN A 35 -0.72 -0.07 -10.53
CA GLN A 35 0.69 0.06 -10.14
C GLN A 35 1.14 1.53 -10.14
N GLN A 36 0.78 2.29 -11.17
CA GLN A 36 1.11 3.71 -11.27
C GLN A 36 0.45 4.50 -10.13
N HIS A 37 -0.81 4.20 -9.84
CA HIS A 37 -1.54 4.84 -8.76
C HIS A 37 -0.86 4.59 -7.40
N ILE A 38 -0.51 3.33 -7.12
CA ILE A 38 0.15 2.93 -5.87
C ILE A 38 1.48 3.66 -5.71
N GLU A 39 2.29 3.69 -6.77
CA GLU A 39 3.58 4.39 -6.77
C GLU A 39 3.42 5.88 -6.44
N ARG A 40 2.46 6.54 -7.08
CA ARG A 40 2.18 7.95 -6.83
C ARG A 40 1.72 8.19 -5.40
N MET A 41 0.83 7.33 -4.90
CA MET A 41 0.25 7.51 -3.56
C MET A 41 1.27 7.27 -2.45
N ILE A 42 2.13 6.25 -2.58
CA ILE A 42 3.16 6.03 -1.56
C ILE A 42 4.19 7.16 -1.55
N ASN A 43 4.60 7.64 -2.72
CA ASN A 43 5.56 8.73 -2.81
C ASN A 43 4.99 10.02 -2.21
N LYS A 44 3.72 10.31 -2.47
CA LYS A 44 3.03 11.46 -1.89
C LYS A 44 2.93 11.34 -0.37
N SER A 45 2.58 10.16 0.15
CA SER A 45 2.50 9.92 1.58
C SER A 45 3.86 10.11 2.26
N LEU A 46 4.92 9.57 1.69
CA LEU A 46 6.26 9.72 2.23
C LEU A 46 6.71 11.17 2.23
N GLN A 47 6.41 11.91 1.16
CA GLN A 47 6.73 13.32 1.08
C GLN A 47 5.97 14.12 2.14
N ASN A 48 4.68 13.87 2.30
CA ASN A 48 3.85 14.58 3.30
C ASN A 48 4.29 14.29 4.72
N LEU A 49 4.74 13.05 5.00
CA LEU A 49 5.23 12.65 6.32
C LEU A 49 6.68 13.07 6.56
N GLY A 50 7.41 13.39 5.49
CA GLY A 50 8.84 13.67 5.58
C GLY A 50 9.66 12.45 5.96
N MET A 51 9.27 11.27 5.48
CA MET A 51 9.89 9.99 5.81
C MET A 51 10.32 9.24 4.57
N ASP A 52 11.25 8.28 4.74
CA ASP A 52 11.75 7.46 3.64
C ASP A 52 10.93 6.19 3.45
N TYR A 53 10.25 5.73 4.50
CA TYR A 53 9.44 4.53 4.46
C TYR A 53 8.35 4.57 5.53
N VAL A 54 7.31 3.73 5.34
CA VAL A 54 6.28 3.46 6.35
C VAL A 54 6.39 2.01 6.78
N ASP A 55 5.93 1.69 7.99
CA ASP A 55 5.95 0.32 8.48
C ASP A 55 4.83 -0.50 7.88
N LEU A 56 3.66 0.08 7.75
CA LEU A 56 2.48 -0.59 7.21
C LEU A 56 1.77 0.32 6.20
N TYR A 57 1.61 -0.18 4.98
CA TYR A 57 0.87 0.51 3.93
C TYR A 57 -0.43 -0.24 3.67
N ILE A 58 -1.56 0.40 3.91
CA ILE A 58 -2.87 -0.25 3.95
C ILE A 58 -3.70 0.14 2.73
N TYR A 59 -4.12 -0.88 1.95
CA TYR A 59 -5.12 -0.73 0.91
C TYR A 59 -6.48 -0.60 1.60
N HIS A 60 -7.12 0.58 1.48
CA HIS A 60 -8.25 0.95 2.31
C HIS A 60 -9.49 0.10 2.08
N MET A 61 -9.76 -0.30 0.83
CA MET A 61 -10.91 -1.14 0.49
C MET A 61 -10.66 -1.94 -0.77
N TRP A 62 -11.44 -3.01 -0.96
CA TRP A 62 -11.36 -3.81 -2.17
C TRP A 62 -11.88 -3.00 -3.36
N ASP A 63 -11.11 -3.03 -4.45
CA ASP A 63 -11.44 -2.33 -5.70
C ASP A 63 -11.88 -3.36 -6.76
N TRP A 64 -13.14 -3.29 -7.16
CA TRP A 64 -13.69 -4.20 -8.15
C TRP A 64 -13.29 -3.85 -9.59
N GLN A 65 -12.76 -2.64 -9.82
CA GLN A 65 -12.41 -2.13 -11.14
C GLN A 65 -10.94 -2.39 -11.52
N THR A 66 -10.11 -2.75 -10.54
CA THR A 66 -8.70 -3.01 -10.75
C THR A 66 -8.41 -4.49 -10.46
N PRO A 67 -7.78 -5.23 -11.40
CA PRO A 67 -7.41 -6.62 -11.11
C PRO A 67 -6.52 -6.71 -9.88
N ILE A 68 -6.77 -7.69 -9.03
CA ILE A 68 -5.98 -7.86 -7.81
C ILE A 68 -4.50 -8.11 -8.11
N GLU A 69 -4.20 -8.71 -9.25
CA GLU A 69 -2.83 -8.95 -9.70
C GLU A 69 -2.07 -7.62 -9.86
N ASP A 70 -2.71 -6.62 -10.44
CA ASP A 70 -2.13 -5.30 -10.64
C ASP A 70 -1.82 -4.62 -9.31
N ILE A 71 -2.77 -4.70 -8.36
CA ILE A 71 -2.60 -4.14 -7.01
C ILE A 71 -1.46 -4.83 -6.27
N LEU A 72 -1.45 -6.17 -6.26
CA LEU A 72 -0.43 -6.93 -5.55
C LEU A 72 0.96 -6.72 -6.14
N GLU A 73 1.09 -6.67 -7.45
CA GLU A 73 2.37 -6.41 -8.09
C GLU A 73 2.89 -5.02 -7.75
N GLY A 74 2.01 -4.02 -7.78
CA GLY A 74 2.37 -2.65 -7.39
C GLY A 74 2.80 -2.56 -5.94
N LEU A 75 2.07 -3.20 -5.03
CA LEU A 75 2.42 -3.23 -3.62
C LEU A 75 3.72 -3.99 -3.37
N ASN A 76 3.95 -5.09 -4.09
CA ASN A 76 5.20 -5.82 -4.01
C ASN A 76 6.40 -4.95 -4.41
N ARG A 77 6.24 -4.13 -5.43
CA ARG A 77 7.29 -3.16 -5.85
C ARG A 77 7.58 -2.15 -4.74
N VAL A 78 6.54 -1.68 -4.05
CA VAL A 78 6.67 -0.74 -2.94
C VAL A 78 7.48 -1.38 -1.80
N VAL A 79 7.19 -2.62 -1.47
CA VAL A 79 7.92 -3.36 -0.42
C VAL A 79 9.38 -3.59 -0.83
N ARG A 80 9.61 -4.02 -2.06
CA ARG A 80 10.98 -4.29 -2.55
C ARG A 80 11.81 -3.02 -2.68
N ALA A 81 11.17 -1.89 -2.95
CA ALA A 81 11.86 -0.60 -2.98
C ALA A 81 12.19 -0.06 -1.58
N GLY A 82 11.73 -0.72 -0.53
CA GLY A 82 11.97 -0.30 0.85
C GLY A 82 11.09 0.86 1.31
N LYS A 83 10.02 1.17 0.57
CA LYS A 83 9.09 2.26 0.92
C LYS A 83 8.05 1.85 1.94
N ALA A 84 7.78 0.55 2.06
CA ALA A 84 6.91 -0.02 3.09
C ALA A 84 7.48 -1.36 3.54
N ARG A 85 7.36 -1.68 4.82
CA ARG A 85 7.81 -2.97 5.36
C ARG A 85 6.75 -4.05 5.17
N TYR A 86 5.50 -3.68 5.43
CA TYR A 86 4.36 -4.59 5.34
C TYR A 86 3.23 -3.93 4.59
N ILE A 87 2.39 -4.75 3.98
CA ILE A 87 1.17 -4.29 3.33
C ILE A 87 -0.03 -4.91 4.02
N GLY A 88 -1.12 -4.15 4.11
CA GLY A 88 -2.37 -4.61 4.70
C GLY A 88 -3.55 -4.23 3.83
N ILE A 89 -4.70 -4.81 4.13
CA ILE A 89 -5.95 -4.48 3.48
C ILE A 89 -7.04 -4.36 4.54
N SER A 90 -7.90 -3.37 4.38
CA SER A 90 -9.07 -3.18 5.24
C SER A 90 -10.34 -3.14 4.40
N ASN A 91 -11.49 -3.31 5.04
CA ASN A 91 -12.80 -3.24 4.39
C ASN A 91 -12.94 -4.23 3.22
N CYS A 92 -12.50 -5.48 3.44
CA CYS A 92 -12.70 -6.56 2.48
C CYS A 92 -13.26 -7.80 3.19
N PHE A 93 -13.84 -8.69 2.41
CA PHE A 93 -14.29 -9.97 2.95
C PHE A 93 -13.12 -10.94 3.10
N ALA A 94 -13.27 -11.90 4.04
CA ALA A 94 -12.22 -12.89 4.32
C ALA A 94 -11.81 -13.69 3.06
N TRP A 95 -12.74 -14.02 2.19
CA TRP A 95 -12.44 -14.76 0.96
C TRP A 95 -11.59 -13.93 -0.02
N GLN A 96 -11.78 -12.61 -0.02
CA GLN A 96 -10.98 -11.69 -0.84
C GLN A 96 -9.53 -11.67 -0.35
N LEU A 97 -9.34 -11.57 0.95
CA LEU A 97 -8.02 -11.61 1.56
C LEU A 97 -7.32 -12.94 1.29
N ALA A 98 -8.04 -14.05 1.46
CA ALA A 98 -7.49 -15.38 1.19
C ALA A 98 -7.10 -15.54 -0.27
N LYS A 99 -7.93 -15.08 -1.20
CA LYS A 99 -7.63 -15.13 -2.64
C LYS A 99 -6.40 -14.32 -2.98
N ALA A 100 -6.31 -13.10 -2.46
CA ALA A 100 -5.18 -12.20 -2.70
C ALA A 100 -3.88 -12.81 -2.17
N ASN A 101 -3.89 -13.34 -0.96
CA ASN A 101 -2.70 -13.92 -0.36
C ASN A 101 -2.28 -15.24 -1.03
N ALA A 102 -3.24 -16.04 -1.50
CA ALA A 102 -2.93 -17.24 -2.28
C ALA A 102 -2.22 -16.89 -3.59
N LEU A 103 -2.69 -15.86 -4.27
CA LEU A 103 -2.05 -15.35 -5.49
C LEU A 103 -0.65 -14.82 -5.20
N ALA A 104 -0.51 -14.03 -4.15
CA ALA A 104 0.79 -13.47 -3.74
C ALA A 104 1.79 -14.58 -3.43
N GLU A 105 1.36 -15.63 -2.74
CA GLU A 105 2.22 -16.78 -2.43
C GLU A 105 2.68 -17.49 -3.70
N ARG A 106 1.76 -17.71 -4.63
CA ARG A 106 2.07 -18.37 -5.91
C ARG A 106 3.08 -17.58 -6.73
N GLU A 107 2.96 -16.27 -6.75
CA GLU A 107 3.82 -15.38 -7.55
C GLU A 107 5.09 -14.94 -6.80
N GLY A 108 5.24 -15.28 -5.53
CA GLY A 108 6.36 -14.84 -4.72
C GLY A 108 6.29 -13.36 -4.33
N TRP A 109 5.11 -12.79 -4.29
CA TRP A 109 4.89 -11.39 -3.90
C TRP A 109 4.61 -11.27 -2.40
N ALA A 110 4.72 -10.03 -1.89
CA ALA A 110 4.36 -9.72 -0.52
C ALA A 110 2.87 -10.01 -0.26
N LYS A 111 2.56 -10.54 0.93
CA LYS A 111 1.19 -10.86 1.32
C LYS A 111 0.61 -9.76 2.18
N PHE A 112 -0.72 -9.59 2.11
CA PHE A 112 -1.42 -8.70 3.03
C PHE A 112 -1.42 -9.29 4.44
N ILE A 113 -1.19 -8.43 5.44
CA ILE A 113 -1.56 -8.76 6.82
C ILE A 113 -2.98 -8.27 7.05
N SER A 114 -3.73 -8.97 7.91
CA SER A 114 -5.11 -8.62 8.24
C SER A 114 -5.13 -7.36 9.10
N VAL A 115 -6.01 -6.44 8.76
CA VAL A 115 -6.16 -5.18 9.50
C VAL A 115 -7.59 -5.06 10.03
#